data_6793f4d5f40045f1d47fd8d70c18e1c7
#
_entry.id   6793f4d5f40045f1d47fd8d70c18e1c7
#
_cell.length_a   1.000
_cell.length_b   1.000
_cell.length_c   1.000
_cell.angle_alpha   90.00
_cell.angle_beta   90.00
_cell.angle_gamma   90.00
#
_symmetry.space_group_name_H-M   'P 1'
#
loop_
_entity.id
_entity.type
_entity.pdbx_description
1 polymer ?
#
loop_
_entity_poly.entity_id
_entity_poly.type
_entity_poly.pdbx_seq_one_letter_code
_entity_poly.pdbx_strand_id
1 'polypeptide(L)'
;MPEVSIVIVCMNRPDILFPCLDSIKAHTTVSYETLVVTYLFTPENLEALRTRYPWVTIVPSTELRGFSENNNLALRQVTGKFCLILNDDTLLSMPLIDSLVADIKSLPETAAAISPCIRFKDGRIQTCGRAPWTPRRYALHYLHLVDESKPNKWNMLSPSVFRTYTLNGACFLIKTEVFRAAGWFDERFFFTPEDIALGHKLNDMGYTVWADSSVSVTHLAGGSVSALEQAIKPARVRGSMIFYGEPLWLKRFIWCYEALRAFKYFFLPRKGRNEIMRKSALNVMKAVFSEETPKEIFKRFKP
;
A
#
# COMPACT_ATOMS: atom_id res chain seq x y z
N MET A 1 -16.66 1.00 -22.55
CA MET A 1 -15.55 0.77 -21.60
C MET A 1 -15.87 1.53 -20.34
N PRO A 2 -15.62 0.97 -19.14
CA PRO A 2 -15.84 1.68 -17.89
C PRO A 2 -14.91 2.90 -17.77
N GLU A 3 -15.31 3.88 -16.97
CA GLU A 3 -14.45 5.02 -16.65
C GLU A 3 -13.34 4.59 -15.71
N VAL A 4 -13.65 3.75 -14.72
CA VAL A 4 -12.72 3.30 -13.67
C VAL A 4 -12.67 1.78 -13.58
N SER A 5 -11.48 1.21 -13.52
CA SER A 5 -11.23 -0.16 -13.05
C SER A 5 -10.77 -0.13 -11.60
N ILE A 6 -11.57 -0.67 -10.70
CA ILE A 6 -11.25 -0.76 -9.29
C ILE A 6 -10.54 -2.09 -9.05
N VAL A 7 -9.33 -2.05 -8.50
CA VAL A 7 -8.50 -3.22 -8.22
C VAL A 7 -8.35 -3.39 -6.71
N ILE A 8 -8.77 -4.53 -6.19
CA ILE A 8 -8.72 -4.88 -4.77
C ILE A 8 -8.02 -6.22 -4.61
N VAL A 9 -7.05 -6.30 -3.71
CA VAL A 9 -6.43 -7.55 -3.30
C VAL A 9 -6.93 -7.92 -1.91
N CYS A 10 -7.55 -9.10 -1.78
CA CYS A 10 -8.04 -9.58 -0.49
C CYS A 10 -7.43 -10.95 -0.16
N MET A 11 -6.84 -11.08 1.04
CA MET A 11 -6.25 -12.31 1.53
C MET A 11 -7.26 -13.10 2.39
N ASN A 12 -8.25 -13.71 1.73
CA ASN A 12 -9.26 -14.60 2.33
C ASN A 12 -10.00 -13.98 3.54
N ARG A 13 -10.34 -12.69 3.45
CA ARG A 13 -11.01 -11.92 4.50
C ARG A 13 -12.34 -11.32 3.99
N PRO A 14 -13.37 -12.15 3.75
CA PRO A 14 -14.69 -11.66 3.31
C PRO A 14 -15.33 -10.71 4.33
N ASP A 15 -15.00 -10.85 5.62
CA ASP A 15 -15.48 -10.00 6.71
C ASP A 15 -15.08 -8.52 6.57
N ILE A 16 -13.96 -8.22 5.91
CA ILE A 16 -13.52 -6.85 5.60
C ILE A 16 -13.80 -6.46 4.14
N LEU A 17 -13.67 -7.40 3.20
CA LEU A 17 -13.91 -7.15 1.78
C LEU A 17 -15.37 -6.77 1.50
N PHE A 18 -16.34 -7.48 2.10
CA PHE A 18 -17.75 -7.27 1.79
C PHE A 18 -18.25 -5.87 2.16
N PRO A 19 -17.95 -5.31 3.35
CA PRO A 19 -18.23 -3.92 3.65
C PRO A 19 -17.57 -2.92 2.68
N CYS A 20 -16.35 -3.19 2.22
CA CYS A 20 -15.66 -2.38 1.21
C CYS A 20 -16.47 -2.37 -0.09
N LEU A 21 -16.84 -3.55 -0.62
CA LEU A 21 -17.63 -3.68 -1.84
C LEU A 21 -19.01 -3.01 -1.73
N ASP A 22 -19.69 -3.17 -0.59
CA ASP A 22 -20.96 -2.52 -0.31
C ASP A 22 -20.82 -0.99 -0.33
N SER A 23 -19.73 -0.45 0.24
CA SER A 23 -19.44 0.99 0.25
C SER A 23 -19.14 1.54 -1.14
N ILE A 24 -18.43 0.80 -1.98
CA ILE A 24 -18.20 1.17 -3.40
C ILE A 24 -19.53 1.30 -4.12
N LYS A 25 -20.39 0.29 -4.01
CA LYS A 25 -21.69 0.28 -4.66
C LYS A 25 -22.61 1.42 -4.20
N ALA A 26 -22.54 1.77 -2.93
CA ALA A 26 -23.36 2.83 -2.33
C ALA A 26 -22.92 4.24 -2.71
N HIS A 27 -21.62 4.46 -3.00
CA HIS A 27 -21.02 5.79 -3.12
C HIS A 27 -20.31 6.05 -4.47
N THR A 28 -20.59 5.25 -5.52
CA THR A 28 -19.98 5.43 -6.84
C THR A 28 -21.05 5.49 -7.91
N THR A 29 -21.02 6.57 -8.73
CA THR A 29 -21.98 6.78 -9.83
C THR A 29 -21.32 6.75 -11.21
N VAL A 30 -20.03 7.04 -11.33
CA VAL A 30 -19.29 6.85 -12.60
C VAL A 30 -19.31 5.39 -13.01
N SER A 31 -19.22 5.13 -14.30
CA SER A 31 -19.17 3.74 -14.79
C SER A 31 -17.89 3.05 -14.35
N TYR A 32 -17.99 1.89 -13.72
CA TYR A 32 -16.83 1.16 -13.23
C TYR A 32 -16.95 -0.35 -13.44
N GLU A 33 -15.81 -1.01 -13.43
CA GLU A 33 -15.65 -2.45 -13.19
C GLU A 33 -14.86 -2.66 -11.90
N THR A 34 -15.04 -3.79 -11.25
CA THR A 34 -14.30 -4.15 -10.06
C THR A 34 -13.65 -5.51 -10.22
N LEU A 35 -12.32 -5.54 -10.08
CA LEU A 35 -11.54 -6.77 -10.10
C LEU A 35 -11.04 -7.06 -8.68
N VAL A 36 -11.40 -8.23 -8.15
CA VAL A 36 -10.95 -8.69 -6.84
C VAL A 36 -9.96 -9.84 -7.02
N VAL A 37 -8.72 -9.61 -6.60
CA VAL A 37 -7.73 -10.67 -6.50
C VAL A 37 -8.00 -11.48 -5.24
N THR A 38 -8.51 -12.70 -5.43
CA THR A 38 -8.86 -13.61 -4.34
C THR A 38 -7.63 -14.40 -3.89
N TYR A 39 -6.79 -13.74 -3.08
CA TYR A 39 -5.52 -14.29 -2.63
C TYR A 39 -5.73 -15.33 -1.55
N LEU A 40 -5.38 -16.60 -1.83
CA LEU A 40 -5.51 -17.76 -0.95
C LEU A 40 -6.94 -17.96 -0.39
N PHE A 41 -7.97 -17.65 -1.18
CA PHE A 41 -9.37 -17.84 -0.80
C PHE A 41 -9.69 -19.32 -0.65
N THR A 42 -10.48 -19.63 0.38
CA THR A 42 -11.11 -20.95 0.50
C THR A 42 -12.27 -21.09 -0.50
N PRO A 43 -12.65 -22.32 -0.89
CA PRO A 43 -13.80 -22.55 -1.78
C PRO A 43 -15.09 -21.89 -1.27
N GLU A 44 -15.35 -21.96 0.05
CA GLU A 44 -16.53 -21.42 0.70
C GLU A 44 -16.58 -19.88 0.57
N ASN A 45 -15.45 -19.22 0.85
CA ASN A 45 -15.35 -17.76 0.76
C ASN A 45 -15.42 -17.27 -0.71
N LEU A 46 -14.89 -18.06 -1.64
CA LEU A 46 -14.98 -17.78 -3.07
C LEU A 46 -16.43 -17.86 -3.55
N GLU A 47 -17.18 -18.88 -3.11
CA GLU A 47 -18.60 -19.06 -3.45
C GLU A 47 -19.46 -17.95 -2.82
N ALA A 48 -19.18 -17.57 -1.58
CA ALA A 48 -19.86 -16.46 -0.92
C ALA A 48 -19.65 -15.13 -1.68
N LEU A 49 -18.43 -14.88 -2.19
CA LEU A 49 -18.14 -13.70 -3.00
C LEU A 49 -18.92 -13.74 -4.32
N ARG A 50 -18.91 -14.86 -5.04
CA ARG A 50 -19.64 -15.03 -6.32
C ARG A 50 -21.14 -14.80 -6.17
N THR A 51 -21.71 -15.38 -5.13
CA THR A 51 -23.15 -15.31 -4.89
C THR A 51 -23.59 -13.90 -4.51
N ARG A 52 -22.82 -13.23 -3.61
CA ARG A 52 -23.22 -11.92 -3.09
C ARG A 52 -22.88 -10.78 -4.03
N TYR A 53 -21.79 -10.89 -4.80
CA TYR A 53 -21.27 -9.84 -5.69
C TYR A 53 -21.04 -10.33 -7.12
N PRO A 54 -22.12 -10.74 -7.86
CA PRO A 54 -21.98 -11.27 -9.21
C PRO A 54 -21.45 -10.27 -10.24
N TRP A 55 -21.37 -9.00 -9.87
CA TRP A 55 -20.82 -7.91 -10.68
C TRP A 55 -19.29 -7.74 -10.55
N VAL A 56 -18.66 -8.50 -9.66
CA VAL A 56 -17.21 -8.48 -9.44
C VAL A 56 -16.52 -9.49 -10.34
N THR A 57 -15.46 -9.05 -11.01
CA THR A 57 -14.54 -9.96 -11.72
C THR A 57 -13.57 -10.57 -10.73
N ILE A 58 -13.59 -11.89 -10.60
CA ILE A 58 -12.71 -12.63 -9.69
C ILE A 58 -11.42 -12.99 -10.40
N VAL A 59 -10.29 -12.59 -9.81
CA VAL A 59 -8.93 -12.91 -10.28
C VAL A 59 -8.27 -13.85 -9.26
N PRO A 60 -8.18 -15.17 -9.55
CA PRO A 60 -7.62 -16.12 -8.59
C PRO A 60 -6.12 -15.92 -8.36
N SER A 61 -5.69 -16.03 -7.10
CA SER A 61 -4.28 -16.03 -6.71
C SER A 61 -4.05 -17.08 -5.62
N THR A 62 -3.46 -18.22 -6.00
CA THR A 62 -3.28 -19.41 -5.16
C THR A 62 -1.84 -19.61 -4.66
N GLU A 63 -0.90 -18.87 -5.23
CA GLU A 63 0.51 -18.95 -4.87
C GLU A 63 0.91 -17.80 -3.92
N LEU A 64 2.01 -18.00 -3.20
CA LEU A 64 2.59 -16.93 -2.38
C LEU A 64 3.05 -15.76 -3.26
N ARG A 65 2.33 -14.64 -3.19
CA ARG A 65 2.63 -13.40 -3.88
C ARG A 65 2.60 -12.22 -2.94
N GLY A 66 3.39 -11.19 -3.26
CA GLY A 66 3.37 -9.91 -2.58
C GLY A 66 2.22 -9.01 -3.05
N PHE A 67 2.17 -7.80 -2.50
CA PHE A 67 1.17 -6.81 -2.86
C PHE A 67 1.27 -6.42 -4.36
N SER A 68 2.49 -6.12 -4.84
CA SER A 68 2.75 -5.77 -6.24
C SER A 68 2.34 -6.88 -7.19
N GLU A 69 2.81 -8.12 -6.94
CA GLU A 69 2.51 -9.28 -7.79
C GLU A 69 1.00 -9.55 -7.88
N ASN A 70 0.29 -9.46 -6.73
CA ASN A 70 -1.16 -9.67 -6.69
C ASN A 70 -1.93 -8.57 -7.43
N ASN A 71 -1.62 -7.29 -7.18
CA ASN A 71 -2.27 -6.20 -7.91
C ASN A 71 -2.03 -6.32 -9.42
N ASN A 72 -0.81 -6.67 -9.84
CA ASN A 72 -0.47 -6.80 -11.26
C ASN A 72 -1.25 -7.92 -11.98
N LEU A 73 -1.71 -8.95 -11.26
CA LEU A 73 -2.61 -9.97 -11.86
C LEU A 73 -3.91 -9.35 -12.38
N ALA A 74 -4.52 -8.46 -11.60
CA ALA A 74 -5.73 -7.76 -12.00
C ALA A 74 -5.43 -6.61 -12.98
N LEU A 75 -4.37 -5.84 -12.75
CA LEU A 75 -3.97 -4.69 -13.57
C LEU A 75 -3.72 -5.05 -15.04
N ARG A 76 -3.30 -6.28 -15.34
CA ARG A 76 -3.15 -6.77 -16.71
C ARG A 76 -4.51 -7.00 -17.42
N GLN A 77 -5.62 -6.98 -16.68
CA GLN A 77 -6.97 -7.26 -17.20
C GLN A 77 -7.88 -6.03 -17.19
N VAL A 78 -7.43 -4.90 -16.61
CA VAL A 78 -8.24 -3.67 -16.53
C VAL A 78 -8.53 -3.07 -17.90
N THR A 79 -9.74 -2.53 -18.04
CA THR A 79 -10.23 -1.93 -19.29
C THR A 79 -10.62 -0.45 -19.14
N GLY A 80 -10.71 0.07 -17.90
CA GLY A 80 -11.07 1.44 -17.60
C GLY A 80 -10.00 2.46 -17.99
N LYS A 81 -10.43 3.71 -18.21
CA LYS A 81 -9.52 4.82 -18.47
C LYS A 81 -8.61 5.13 -17.27
N PHE A 82 -9.14 4.93 -16.08
CA PHE A 82 -8.44 5.07 -14.83
C PHE A 82 -8.42 3.75 -14.07
N CYS A 83 -7.33 3.49 -13.34
CA CYS A 83 -7.26 2.43 -12.35
C CYS A 83 -7.38 3.05 -10.95
N LEU A 84 -8.28 2.53 -10.12
CA LEU A 84 -8.29 2.79 -8.69
C LEU A 84 -7.67 1.59 -7.98
N ILE A 85 -6.56 1.81 -7.29
CA ILE A 85 -6.02 0.83 -6.34
C ILE A 85 -6.69 1.10 -5.00
N LEU A 86 -7.26 0.06 -4.41
CA LEU A 86 -8.01 0.16 -3.17
C LEU A 86 -7.75 -1.04 -2.27
N ASN A 87 -7.37 -0.82 -1.04
CA ASN A 87 -7.25 -1.90 -0.05
C ASN A 87 -8.63 -2.44 0.32
N ASP A 88 -8.69 -3.75 0.62
CA ASP A 88 -9.92 -4.46 1.02
C ASP A 88 -10.46 -4.01 2.39
N ASP A 89 -9.63 -3.37 3.23
CA ASP A 89 -9.98 -2.82 4.54
C ASP A 89 -10.29 -1.31 4.51
N THR A 90 -10.83 -0.82 3.39
CA THR A 90 -11.24 0.57 3.23
C THR A 90 -12.76 0.71 3.14
N LEU A 91 -13.28 1.85 3.61
CA LEU A 91 -14.71 2.18 3.54
C LEU A 91 -14.91 3.57 2.94
N LEU A 92 -15.71 3.65 1.90
CA LEU A 92 -16.19 4.89 1.31
C LEU A 92 -17.42 5.36 2.08
N SER A 93 -17.50 6.65 2.39
CA SER A 93 -18.66 7.29 3.04
C SER A 93 -19.16 8.51 2.26
N MET A 94 -18.59 8.75 1.07
CA MET A 94 -18.90 9.86 0.16
C MET A 94 -18.59 9.43 -1.28
N PRO A 95 -19.02 10.18 -2.31
CA PRO A 95 -18.72 9.87 -3.72
C PRO A 95 -17.25 10.13 -4.06
N LEU A 96 -16.35 9.42 -3.38
CA LEU A 96 -14.90 9.58 -3.45
C LEU A 96 -14.37 9.32 -4.86
N ILE A 97 -14.81 8.23 -5.50
CA ILE A 97 -14.31 7.83 -6.82
C ILE A 97 -14.72 8.86 -7.87
N ASP A 98 -15.98 9.32 -7.81
CA ASP A 98 -16.51 10.35 -8.71
C ASP A 98 -15.73 11.66 -8.57
N SER A 99 -15.42 12.07 -7.34
CA SER A 99 -14.61 13.27 -7.06
C SER A 99 -13.21 13.16 -7.61
N LEU A 100 -12.49 12.06 -7.33
CA LEU A 100 -11.13 11.85 -7.84
C LEU A 100 -11.09 11.82 -9.38
N VAL A 101 -12.12 11.27 -10.03
CA VAL A 101 -12.23 11.28 -11.50
C VAL A 101 -12.47 12.71 -12.02
N ALA A 102 -13.30 13.50 -11.35
CA ALA A 102 -13.52 14.89 -11.73
C ALA A 102 -12.25 15.72 -11.58
N ASP A 103 -11.57 15.56 -10.45
CA ASP A 103 -10.34 16.27 -10.16
C ASP A 103 -9.23 15.97 -11.18
N ILE A 104 -8.91 14.69 -11.40
CA ILE A 104 -7.82 14.32 -12.31
C ILE A 104 -8.06 14.79 -13.74
N LYS A 105 -9.32 14.90 -14.16
CA LYS A 105 -9.70 15.46 -15.46
C LYS A 105 -9.52 16.97 -15.53
N SER A 106 -9.61 17.69 -14.41
CA SER A 106 -9.42 19.14 -14.34
C SER A 106 -7.97 19.56 -14.19
N LEU A 107 -7.09 18.62 -13.82
CA LEU A 107 -5.67 18.85 -13.63
C LEU A 107 -4.90 18.88 -14.96
N PRO A 108 -3.67 19.42 -14.99
CA PRO A 108 -2.81 19.38 -16.18
C PRO A 108 -2.66 17.96 -16.74
N GLU A 109 -2.42 17.84 -18.03
CA GLU A 109 -2.25 16.54 -18.72
C GLU A 109 -1.13 15.70 -18.09
N THR A 110 -0.11 16.34 -17.55
CA THR A 110 0.99 15.69 -16.80
C THR A 110 0.54 15.05 -15.47
N ALA A 111 -0.65 15.36 -14.96
CA ALA A 111 -1.18 14.71 -13.76
C ALA A 111 -1.46 13.23 -14.06
N ALA A 112 -0.67 12.34 -13.47
CA ALA A 112 -0.81 10.90 -13.66
C ALA A 112 -1.75 10.27 -12.64
N ALA A 113 -1.67 10.70 -11.40
CA ALA A 113 -2.38 10.07 -10.30
C ALA A 113 -2.84 11.08 -9.24
N ILE A 114 -3.90 10.71 -8.52
CA ILE A 114 -4.45 11.48 -7.41
C ILE A 114 -4.89 10.54 -6.28
N SER A 115 -4.64 10.91 -5.04
CA SER A 115 -5.06 10.16 -3.85
C SER A 115 -5.98 11.02 -2.95
N PRO A 116 -6.94 10.39 -2.25
CA PRO A 116 -7.73 11.08 -1.23
C PRO A 116 -6.94 11.23 0.07
N CYS A 117 -7.54 11.95 1.02
CA CYS A 117 -7.10 11.89 2.41
C CYS A 117 -7.47 10.53 3.01
N ILE A 118 -6.48 9.82 3.56
CA ILE A 118 -6.70 8.54 4.23
C ILE A 118 -6.85 8.77 5.72
N ARG A 119 -7.93 8.25 6.30
CA ARG A 119 -8.26 8.41 7.72
C ARG A 119 -8.33 7.07 8.43
N PHE A 120 -7.94 7.04 9.69
CA PHE A 120 -8.21 5.92 10.57
C PHE A 120 -9.71 5.85 10.93
N LYS A 121 -10.14 4.72 11.48
CA LYS A 121 -11.52 4.50 11.94
C LYS A 121 -12.00 5.55 12.96
N ASP A 122 -11.09 6.12 13.74
CA ASP A 122 -11.37 7.18 14.73
C ASP A 122 -11.40 8.59 14.11
N GLY A 123 -11.32 8.72 12.79
CA GLY A 123 -11.36 9.97 12.04
C GLY A 123 -10.04 10.73 11.96
N ARG A 124 -8.99 10.32 12.69
CA ARG A 124 -7.67 10.96 12.58
C ARG A 124 -7.10 10.75 11.18
N ILE A 125 -6.40 11.76 10.68
CA ILE A 125 -5.69 11.66 9.40
C ILE A 125 -4.53 10.69 9.56
N GLN A 126 -4.46 9.68 8.69
CA GLN A 126 -3.31 8.82 8.53
C GLN A 126 -2.28 9.49 7.61
N THR A 127 -2.75 9.93 6.44
CA THR A 127 -1.97 10.71 5.47
C THR A 127 -2.94 11.34 4.46
N CYS A 128 -2.56 12.48 3.88
CA CYS A 128 -3.24 13.03 2.71
C CYS A 128 -2.29 13.09 1.53
N GLY A 129 -1.18 13.81 1.68
CA GLY A 129 -0.09 13.81 0.70
C GLY A 129 1.23 13.37 1.34
N ARG A 130 2.20 12.95 0.52
CA ARG A 130 3.45 12.39 1.01
C ARG A 130 4.66 13.03 0.32
N ALA A 131 5.65 13.42 1.11
CA ALA A 131 6.91 13.98 0.65
C ALA A 131 7.78 12.90 -0.06
N PRO A 132 8.80 13.34 -0.83
CA PRO A 132 9.80 12.41 -1.36
C PRO A 132 10.40 11.54 -0.25
N TRP A 133 10.53 10.25 -0.53
CA TRP A 133 11.20 9.33 0.36
C TRP A 133 12.66 9.17 -0.07
N THR A 134 13.55 9.60 0.83
CA THR A 134 15.00 9.49 0.68
C THR A 134 15.56 8.54 1.73
N PRO A 135 16.79 8.03 1.58
CA PRO A 135 17.43 7.21 2.61
C PRO A 135 17.46 7.89 4.00
N ARG A 136 17.68 9.23 4.03
CA ARG A 136 17.65 10.01 5.28
C ARG A 136 16.25 10.06 5.90
N ARG A 137 15.22 10.33 5.07
CA ARG A 137 13.83 10.35 5.54
C ARG A 137 13.41 8.97 6.06
N TYR A 138 13.82 7.89 5.38
CA TYR A 138 13.57 6.53 5.86
C TYR A 138 14.23 6.25 7.21
N ALA A 139 15.48 6.68 7.42
CA ALA A 139 16.14 6.55 8.71
C ALA A 139 15.41 7.31 9.83
N LEU A 140 14.95 8.54 9.56
CA LEU A 140 14.13 9.32 10.50
C LEU A 140 12.78 8.66 10.79
N HIS A 141 12.13 8.11 9.77
CA HIS A 141 10.89 7.34 9.94
C HIS A 141 11.12 6.09 10.80
N TYR A 142 12.24 5.41 10.59
CA TYR A 142 12.63 4.24 11.38
C TYR A 142 12.82 4.57 12.88
N LEU A 143 13.21 5.82 13.19
CA LEU A 143 13.28 6.38 14.55
C LEU A 143 11.93 6.93 15.04
N HIS A 144 10.84 6.80 14.28
CA HIS A 144 9.54 7.40 14.58
C HIS A 144 9.56 8.95 14.68
N LEU A 145 10.48 9.61 13.97
CA LEU A 145 10.62 11.07 13.92
C LEU A 145 9.91 11.72 12.72
N VAL A 146 9.32 10.92 11.83
CA VAL A 146 8.51 11.39 10.70
C VAL A 146 7.04 11.16 11.02
N ASP A 147 6.28 12.23 11.00
CA ASP A 147 4.82 12.21 11.15
C ASP A 147 4.19 12.65 9.82
N GLU A 148 3.60 11.70 9.08
CA GLU A 148 2.98 11.96 7.77
C GLU A 148 1.59 12.62 7.88
N SER A 149 1.02 12.68 9.07
CA SER A 149 -0.26 13.37 9.29
C SER A 149 -0.11 14.89 9.38
N LYS A 150 1.10 15.39 9.66
CA LYS A 150 1.36 16.81 9.83
C LYS A 150 1.38 17.57 8.52
N PRO A 151 0.73 18.75 8.45
CA PRO A 151 0.77 19.61 7.28
C PRO A 151 2.20 20.03 6.91
N ASN A 152 2.49 19.99 5.62
CA ASN A 152 3.73 20.48 5.00
C ASN A 152 3.46 20.76 3.52
N LYS A 153 4.46 21.22 2.76
CA LYS A 153 4.28 21.54 1.33
C LYS A 153 3.80 20.37 0.44
N TRP A 154 3.87 19.14 0.92
CA TRP A 154 3.45 17.93 0.23
C TRP A 154 2.19 17.30 0.85
N ASN A 155 1.71 17.86 1.95
CA ASN A 155 0.52 17.42 2.68
C ASN A 155 -0.21 18.67 3.16
N MET A 156 -1.14 19.20 2.35
CA MET A 156 -1.81 20.45 2.58
C MET A 156 -3.30 20.20 2.81
N LEU A 157 -3.94 21.15 3.50
CA LEU A 157 -5.39 21.15 3.67
C LEU A 157 -6.05 22.25 2.82
N SER A 158 -5.28 23.23 2.37
CA SER A 158 -5.72 24.30 1.48
C SER A 158 -4.56 24.73 0.57
N PRO A 159 -4.78 24.79 -0.76
CA PRO A 159 -5.99 24.36 -1.46
C PRO A 159 -6.27 22.86 -1.26
N SER A 160 -7.52 22.41 -1.43
CA SER A 160 -7.90 21.02 -1.22
C SER A 160 -7.21 20.07 -2.20
N VAL A 161 -7.11 20.45 -3.47
CA VAL A 161 -6.36 19.71 -4.49
C VAL A 161 -4.97 20.32 -4.63
N PHE A 162 -3.94 19.54 -4.37
CA PHE A 162 -2.55 20.00 -4.35
C PHE A 162 -1.58 18.94 -4.88
N ARG A 163 -0.42 19.40 -5.34
CA ARG A 163 0.65 18.52 -5.79
C ARG A 163 1.32 17.84 -4.59
N THR A 164 1.42 16.52 -4.64
CA THR A 164 2.20 15.70 -3.72
C THR A 164 3.35 15.00 -4.46
N TYR A 165 4.16 14.19 -3.79
CA TYR A 165 5.29 13.53 -4.43
C TYR A 165 5.08 12.02 -4.59
N THR A 166 4.57 11.34 -3.57
CA THR A 166 4.30 9.90 -3.62
C THR A 166 2.85 9.61 -3.26
N LEU A 167 2.41 8.42 -3.58
CA LEU A 167 1.10 7.87 -3.30
C LEU A 167 1.06 7.12 -1.98
N ASN A 168 -0.13 6.72 -1.54
CA ASN A 168 -0.33 5.72 -0.51
C ASN A 168 -1.11 4.55 -1.11
N GLY A 169 -0.54 3.36 -1.01
CA GLY A 169 -1.08 2.14 -1.60
C GLY A 169 -2.48 1.74 -1.10
N ALA A 170 -3.00 2.37 -0.03
CA ALA A 170 -4.34 2.05 0.47
C ALA A 170 -5.46 2.58 -0.45
N CYS A 171 -5.26 3.75 -1.09
CA CYS A 171 -6.23 4.30 -2.06
C CYS A 171 -5.57 5.36 -2.95
N PHE A 172 -5.59 5.15 -4.27
CA PHE A 172 -5.27 6.18 -5.26
C PHE A 172 -5.85 5.85 -6.64
N LEU A 173 -6.19 6.89 -7.39
CA LEU A 173 -6.61 6.83 -8.78
C LEU A 173 -5.44 7.20 -9.69
N ILE A 174 -5.25 6.47 -10.79
CA ILE A 174 -4.16 6.70 -11.76
C ILE A 174 -4.66 6.50 -13.19
N LYS A 175 -4.15 7.27 -14.16
CA LYS A 175 -4.40 7.06 -15.58
C LYS A 175 -3.87 5.68 -15.99
N THR A 176 -4.73 4.82 -16.51
CA THR A 176 -4.37 3.42 -16.85
C THR A 176 -3.22 3.33 -17.85
N GLU A 177 -3.20 4.19 -18.85
CA GLU A 177 -2.14 4.24 -19.87
C GLU A 177 -0.78 4.60 -19.26
N VAL A 178 -0.76 5.56 -18.32
CA VAL A 178 0.47 5.98 -17.63
C VAL A 178 0.96 4.86 -16.71
N PHE A 179 0.05 4.21 -15.98
CA PHE A 179 0.42 3.09 -15.11
C PHE A 179 0.98 1.90 -15.91
N ARG A 180 0.36 1.62 -17.07
CA ARG A 180 0.87 0.59 -18.00
C ARG A 180 2.24 0.96 -18.56
N ALA A 181 2.44 2.21 -18.98
CA ALA A 181 3.74 2.71 -19.47
C ALA A 181 4.81 2.68 -18.37
N ALA A 182 4.43 2.90 -17.11
CA ALA A 182 5.29 2.71 -15.96
C ALA A 182 5.62 1.23 -15.66
N GLY A 183 4.97 0.26 -16.32
CA GLY A 183 5.19 -1.17 -16.13
C GLY A 183 4.48 -1.73 -14.91
N TRP A 184 3.40 -1.06 -14.44
CA TRP A 184 2.62 -1.39 -13.27
C TRP A 184 3.44 -1.26 -11.96
N PHE A 185 3.07 -2.00 -10.92
CA PHE A 185 3.90 -2.07 -9.71
C PHE A 185 5.19 -2.86 -9.95
N ASP A 186 6.25 -2.46 -9.30
CA ASP A 186 7.53 -3.17 -9.32
C ASP A 186 7.46 -4.42 -8.42
N GLU A 187 7.47 -5.60 -9.05
CA GLU A 187 7.32 -6.89 -8.37
C GLU A 187 8.54 -7.30 -7.53
N ARG A 188 9.64 -6.54 -7.59
CA ARG A 188 10.77 -6.73 -6.66
C ARG A 188 10.38 -6.43 -5.21
N PHE A 189 9.31 -5.63 -5.00
CA PHE A 189 8.79 -5.29 -3.68
C PHE A 189 7.67 -6.25 -3.29
N PHE A 190 7.96 -7.11 -2.32
CA PHE A 190 7.00 -8.11 -1.87
C PHE A 190 5.88 -7.51 -1.00
N PHE A 191 6.20 -6.50 -0.16
CA PHE A 191 5.24 -5.73 0.65
C PHE A 191 5.31 -4.23 0.37
N THR A 192 6.46 -3.62 0.70
CA THR A 192 6.74 -2.19 0.54
C THR A 192 8.15 -2.04 -0.01
N PRO A 193 8.52 -0.92 -0.64
CA PRO A 193 7.82 0.35 -0.82
C PRO A 193 7.27 0.57 -2.26
N GLU A 194 6.38 -0.26 -2.75
CA GLU A 194 5.88 -0.24 -4.13
C GLU A 194 5.16 1.06 -4.50
N ASP A 195 4.37 1.63 -3.57
CA ASP A 195 3.65 2.89 -3.74
C ASP A 195 4.60 4.10 -3.80
N ILE A 196 5.61 4.09 -2.94
CA ILE A 196 6.68 5.09 -2.94
C ILE A 196 7.48 4.99 -4.24
N ALA A 197 7.87 3.77 -4.64
CA ALA A 197 8.63 3.51 -5.86
C ALA A 197 7.86 3.96 -7.11
N LEU A 198 6.54 3.68 -7.16
CA LEU A 198 5.67 4.16 -8.22
C LEU A 198 5.65 5.68 -8.28
N GLY A 199 5.46 6.36 -7.14
CA GLY A 199 5.46 7.82 -7.07
C GLY A 199 6.77 8.42 -7.59
N HIS A 200 7.93 7.89 -7.18
CA HIS A 200 9.24 8.30 -7.71
C HIS A 200 9.32 8.08 -9.22
N LYS A 201 8.96 6.88 -9.70
CA LYS A 201 9.00 6.55 -11.12
C LYS A 201 8.13 7.48 -11.97
N LEU A 202 6.92 7.83 -11.51
CA LEU A 202 6.06 8.77 -12.21
C LEU A 202 6.70 10.16 -12.32
N ASN A 203 7.31 10.68 -11.25
CA ASN A 203 8.03 11.94 -11.29
C ASN A 203 9.24 11.88 -12.24
N ASP A 204 10.01 10.79 -12.25
CA ASP A 204 11.16 10.59 -13.15
C ASP A 204 10.74 10.51 -14.62
N MET A 205 9.52 10.03 -14.91
CA MET A 205 8.90 10.04 -16.24
C MET A 205 8.31 11.41 -16.64
N GLY A 206 8.43 12.44 -15.79
CA GLY A 206 7.91 13.79 -16.05
C GLY A 206 6.44 13.99 -15.68
N TYR A 207 5.79 13.01 -15.06
CA TYR A 207 4.44 13.14 -14.57
C TYR A 207 4.37 13.77 -13.18
N THR A 208 3.17 14.19 -12.78
CA THR A 208 2.90 14.75 -11.46
C THR A 208 1.88 13.93 -10.70
N VAL A 209 2.02 13.89 -9.39
CA VAL A 209 1.16 13.19 -8.47
C VAL A 209 0.43 14.21 -7.59
N TRP A 210 -0.85 13.99 -7.34
CA TRP A 210 -1.73 14.93 -6.66
C TRP A 210 -2.44 14.27 -5.48
N ALA A 211 -2.99 15.10 -4.61
CA ALA A 211 -3.88 14.67 -3.53
C ALA A 211 -5.05 15.65 -3.42
N ASP A 212 -6.20 15.12 -3.01
CA ASP A 212 -7.37 15.92 -2.61
C ASP A 212 -7.68 15.68 -1.14
N SER A 213 -7.57 16.74 -0.33
CA SER A 213 -7.85 16.71 1.10
C SER A 213 -9.34 16.88 1.43
N SER A 214 -10.17 17.27 0.46
CA SER A 214 -11.62 17.46 0.64
C SER A 214 -12.38 16.13 0.64
N VAL A 215 -11.85 15.10 0.01
CA VAL A 215 -12.42 13.75 0.01
C VAL A 215 -11.57 12.79 0.82
N SER A 216 -12.20 11.83 1.46
CA SER A 216 -11.50 10.88 2.31
C SER A 216 -12.05 9.47 2.24
N VAL A 217 -11.16 8.51 2.46
CA VAL A 217 -11.49 7.10 2.67
C VAL A 217 -11.11 6.69 4.09
N THR A 218 -11.94 5.90 4.74
CA THR A 218 -11.62 5.30 6.03
C THR A 218 -10.84 4.00 5.81
N HIS A 219 -9.63 3.93 6.32
CA HIS A 219 -8.78 2.74 6.30
C HIS A 219 -8.82 2.09 7.67
N LEU A 220 -9.39 0.90 7.75
CA LEU A 220 -9.62 0.18 9.00
C LEU A 220 -8.32 -0.35 9.63
N ALA A 221 -7.17 -0.01 9.03
CA ALA A 221 -5.83 -0.42 9.45
C ALA A 221 -5.71 -0.58 10.97
N GLY A 222 -5.31 -1.72 11.43
CA GLY A 222 -5.22 -2.03 12.86
C GLY A 222 -5.01 -3.50 13.10
N GLY A 223 -4.03 -4.10 12.44
CA GLY A 223 -3.58 -5.46 12.80
C GLY A 223 -2.82 -5.43 14.11
N SER A 224 -3.24 -6.25 15.09
CA SER A 224 -2.37 -6.64 16.20
C SER A 224 -1.07 -7.24 15.66
N VAL A 225 0.04 -7.06 16.37
CA VAL A 225 1.32 -7.69 16.02
C VAL A 225 1.10 -9.20 15.88
N SER A 226 1.09 -9.69 14.65
CA SER A 226 0.91 -11.10 14.33
C SER A 226 2.26 -11.84 14.39
N ALA A 227 2.20 -13.17 14.52
CA ALA A 227 3.41 -14.00 14.43
C ALA A 227 4.17 -13.79 13.11
N LEU A 228 3.49 -13.36 12.06
CA LEU A 228 4.10 -13.04 10.76
C LEU A 228 5.00 -11.80 10.78
N GLU A 229 4.91 -10.92 11.79
CA GLU A 229 5.74 -9.70 11.87
C GLU A 229 7.24 -10.03 11.88
N GLN A 230 7.64 -11.20 12.39
CA GLN A 230 9.02 -11.68 12.35
C GLN A 230 9.54 -11.96 10.93
N ALA A 231 8.66 -12.09 9.94
CA ALA A 231 8.98 -12.28 8.52
C ALA A 231 8.62 -11.04 7.68
N ILE A 232 7.51 -10.38 7.99
CA ILE A 232 7.06 -9.19 7.26
C ILE A 232 8.05 -8.03 7.39
N LYS A 233 8.47 -7.70 8.60
CA LYS A 233 9.39 -6.56 8.83
C LYS A 233 10.75 -6.74 8.14
N PRO A 234 11.46 -7.88 8.26
CA PRO A 234 12.71 -8.07 7.51
C PRO A 234 12.52 -8.00 5.99
N ALA A 235 11.43 -8.55 5.45
CA ALA A 235 11.13 -8.46 4.01
C ALA A 235 10.87 -7.00 3.57
N ARG A 236 10.14 -6.20 4.35
CA ARG A 236 9.94 -4.76 4.11
C ARG A 236 11.25 -3.99 4.13
N VAL A 237 12.09 -4.24 5.12
CA VAL A 237 13.41 -3.59 5.21
C VAL A 237 14.26 -3.95 4.02
N ARG A 238 14.27 -5.21 3.58
CA ARG A 238 15.01 -5.63 2.39
C ARG A 238 14.51 -4.92 1.13
N GLY A 239 13.20 -4.82 0.94
CA GLY A 239 12.60 -4.05 -0.15
C GLY A 239 13.04 -2.59 -0.14
N SER A 240 13.02 -1.95 1.04
CA SER A 240 13.49 -0.57 1.20
C SER A 240 14.97 -0.41 0.88
N MET A 241 15.84 -1.38 1.25
CA MET A 241 17.26 -1.33 0.90
C MET A 241 17.45 -1.38 -0.63
N ILE A 242 16.74 -2.28 -1.32
CA ILE A 242 16.77 -2.36 -2.78
C ILE A 242 16.32 -1.03 -3.40
N PHE A 243 15.21 -0.46 -2.93
CA PHE A 243 14.69 0.81 -3.44
C PHE A 243 15.69 1.97 -3.30
N TYR A 244 16.41 2.05 -2.18
CA TYR A 244 17.40 3.12 -1.94
C TYR A 244 18.77 2.85 -2.54
N GLY A 245 18.98 1.78 -3.31
CA GLY A 245 20.29 1.45 -3.88
C GLY A 245 21.31 0.98 -2.83
N GLU A 246 20.83 0.43 -1.73
CA GLU A 246 21.60 -0.27 -0.70
C GLU A 246 22.74 0.54 -0.03
N PRO A 247 22.53 1.80 0.38
CA PRO A 247 23.61 2.61 0.95
C PRO A 247 24.12 2.02 2.26
N LEU A 248 25.43 1.77 2.34
CA LEU A 248 26.07 1.07 3.45
C LEU A 248 25.82 1.73 4.81
N TRP A 249 25.79 3.08 4.85
CA TRP A 249 25.50 3.81 6.09
C TRP A 249 24.09 3.51 6.61
N LEU A 250 23.08 3.38 5.72
CA LEU A 250 21.70 3.07 6.10
C LEU A 250 21.58 1.62 6.60
N LYS A 251 22.25 0.68 5.91
CA LYS A 251 22.31 -0.72 6.37
C LYS A 251 22.90 -0.82 7.78
N ARG A 252 24.02 -0.15 8.02
CA ARG A 252 24.66 -0.10 9.35
C ARG A 252 23.77 0.55 10.40
N PHE A 253 23.13 1.67 10.06
CA PHE A 253 22.20 2.35 10.95
C PHE A 253 21.06 1.43 11.39
N ILE A 254 20.37 0.78 10.43
CA ILE A 254 19.25 -0.14 10.72
C ILE A 254 19.76 -1.32 11.55
N TRP A 255 20.90 -1.89 11.21
CA TRP A 255 21.48 -2.99 11.96
C TRP A 255 21.73 -2.62 13.42
N CYS A 256 22.36 -1.48 13.69
CA CYS A 256 22.62 -0.98 15.05
C CYS A 256 21.31 -0.73 15.82
N TYR A 257 20.34 -0.11 15.18
CA TYR A 257 19.02 0.14 15.79
C TYR A 257 18.33 -1.16 16.18
N GLU A 258 18.32 -2.16 15.29
CA GLU A 258 17.70 -3.45 15.57
C GLU A 258 18.50 -4.27 16.61
N ALA A 259 19.83 -4.12 16.66
CA ALA A 259 20.63 -4.72 17.71
C ALA A 259 20.24 -4.17 19.09
N LEU A 260 20.07 -2.84 19.22
CA LEU A 260 19.56 -2.22 20.45
C LEU A 260 18.15 -2.69 20.80
N ARG A 261 17.26 -2.84 19.80
CA ARG A 261 15.93 -3.40 20.02
C ARG A 261 15.98 -4.86 20.47
N ALA A 262 16.78 -5.70 19.82
CA ALA A 262 16.96 -7.10 20.22
C ALA A 262 17.48 -7.21 21.64
N PHE A 263 18.47 -6.36 22.02
CA PHE A 263 19.00 -6.27 23.37
C PHE A 263 17.92 -5.88 24.39
N LYS A 264 17.12 -4.84 24.10
CA LYS A 264 15.97 -4.47 24.95
C LYS A 264 15.03 -5.65 25.18
N TYR A 265 14.62 -6.34 24.12
CA TYR A 265 13.70 -7.48 24.23
C TYR A 265 14.35 -8.73 24.82
N PHE A 266 15.66 -8.81 24.92
CA PHE A 266 16.35 -9.91 25.60
C PHE A 266 16.05 -9.94 27.11
N PHE A 267 15.89 -8.78 27.74
CA PHE A 267 15.58 -8.66 29.19
C PHE A 267 14.08 -8.72 29.50
N LEU A 268 13.21 -8.84 28.50
CA LEU A 268 11.78 -8.95 28.69
C LEU A 268 11.34 -10.43 28.62
N PRO A 269 10.18 -10.77 29.21
CA PRO A 269 9.66 -12.14 29.14
C PRO A 269 9.61 -12.67 27.70
N ARG A 270 10.18 -13.86 27.48
CA ARG A 270 10.29 -14.50 26.14
C ARG A 270 9.00 -15.18 25.71
N LYS A 271 7.87 -14.46 25.78
CA LYS A 271 6.56 -14.96 25.36
C LYS A 271 5.73 -13.87 24.69
N GLY A 272 4.75 -14.29 23.90
CA GLY A 272 3.81 -13.40 23.21
C GLY A 272 4.51 -12.34 22.37
N ARG A 273 4.05 -11.09 22.47
CA ARG A 273 4.54 -9.96 21.68
C ARG A 273 6.06 -9.74 21.78
N ASN A 274 6.63 -9.88 22.98
CA ASN A 274 8.07 -9.63 23.18
C ASN A 274 8.94 -10.60 22.39
N GLU A 275 8.56 -11.88 22.34
CA GLU A 275 9.28 -12.90 21.58
C GLU A 275 9.19 -12.63 20.06
N ILE A 276 8.02 -12.25 19.58
CA ILE A 276 7.83 -11.86 18.17
C ILE A 276 8.72 -10.66 17.82
N MET A 277 8.73 -9.62 18.65
CA MET A 277 9.52 -8.40 18.41
C MET A 277 11.03 -8.67 18.48
N ARG A 278 11.48 -9.55 19.39
CA ARG A 278 12.87 -9.98 19.47
C ARG A 278 13.29 -10.73 18.19
N LYS A 279 12.50 -11.72 17.76
CA LYS A 279 12.75 -12.47 16.53
C LYS A 279 12.75 -11.55 15.31
N SER A 280 11.77 -10.64 15.23
CA SER A 280 11.70 -9.63 14.17
C SER A 280 12.98 -8.80 14.08
N ALA A 281 13.49 -8.30 15.22
CA ALA A 281 14.72 -7.52 15.26
C ALA A 281 15.94 -8.32 14.78
N LEU A 282 16.12 -9.53 15.28
CA LEU A 282 17.22 -10.43 14.86
C LEU A 282 17.14 -10.79 13.37
N ASN A 283 15.94 -11.00 12.85
CA ASN A 283 15.73 -11.33 11.44
C ASN A 283 16.00 -10.12 10.52
N VAL A 284 15.66 -8.89 10.96
CA VAL A 284 16.03 -7.67 10.22
C VAL A 284 17.56 -7.50 10.16
N MET A 285 18.28 -7.76 11.26
CA MET A 285 19.75 -7.69 11.27
C MET A 285 20.37 -8.64 10.24
N LYS A 286 19.77 -9.81 10.02
CA LYS A 286 20.22 -10.78 8.98
C LYS A 286 19.83 -10.31 7.58
N ALA A 287 18.59 -9.80 7.43
CA ALA A 287 18.04 -9.42 6.14
C ALA A 287 18.69 -8.18 5.53
N VAL A 288 19.09 -7.20 6.34
CA VAL A 288 19.60 -5.90 5.87
C VAL A 288 20.90 -5.99 5.06
N PHE A 289 21.70 -7.03 5.29
CA PHE A 289 22.94 -7.32 4.54
C PHE A 289 22.80 -8.53 3.59
N SER A 290 21.62 -9.16 3.53
CA SER A 290 21.38 -10.29 2.64
C SER A 290 21.28 -9.86 1.18
N GLU A 291 21.65 -10.74 0.25
CA GLU A 291 21.40 -10.59 -1.18
C GLU A 291 20.03 -11.20 -1.61
N GLU A 292 19.36 -11.91 -0.70
CA GLU A 292 18.06 -12.51 -0.95
C GLU A 292 17.01 -11.45 -1.31
N THR A 293 16.06 -11.84 -2.12
CA THR A 293 14.87 -11.00 -2.43
C THR A 293 13.96 -10.85 -1.21
N PRO A 294 13.12 -9.81 -1.14
CA PRO A 294 12.15 -9.67 -0.06
C PRO A 294 11.23 -10.89 0.11
N LYS A 295 10.88 -11.57 -0.98
CA LYS A 295 10.05 -12.79 -0.98
C LYS A 295 10.77 -13.99 -0.36
N GLU A 296 12.05 -14.17 -0.67
CA GLU A 296 12.90 -15.21 -0.07
C GLU A 296 13.11 -14.95 1.43
N ILE A 297 13.38 -13.70 1.82
CA ILE A 297 13.45 -13.28 3.22
C ILE A 297 12.15 -13.61 3.96
N PHE A 298 11.01 -13.31 3.36
CA PHE A 298 9.71 -13.64 3.96
C PHE A 298 9.56 -15.16 4.15
N LYS A 299 9.84 -15.96 3.12
CA LYS A 299 9.76 -17.43 3.17
C LYS A 299 10.68 -18.01 4.26
N ARG A 300 11.90 -17.47 4.36
CA ARG A 300 12.91 -17.91 5.32
C ARG A 300 12.49 -17.70 6.77
N PHE A 301 11.79 -16.59 7.08
CA PHE A 301 11.45 -16.21 8.44
C PHE A 301 9.97 -16.40 8.79
N LYS A 302 9.16 -16.85 7.84
CA LYS A 302 7.77 -17.24 8.11
C LYS A 302 7.76 -18.36 9.17
N PRO A 303 6.91 -18.24 10.23
CA PRO A 303 6.82 -19.24 11.29
C PRO A 303 6.26 -20.56 10.80
#